data_7679b78de1bdb3bd005030b4f5ecefc9
#
_entry.id   7679b78de1bdb3bd005030b4f5ecefc9
#
_cell.length_a   1.000
_cell.length_b   1.000
_cell.length_c   1.000
_cell.angle_alpha   90.00
_cell.angle_beta   90.00
_cell.angle_gamma   90.00
#
_symmetry.space_group_name_H-M   'P 1'
#
loop_
_entity.id
_entity.type
_entity.pdbx_description
1 polymer ?
#
loop_
_entity_poly.entity_id
_entity_poly.type
_entity_poly.pdbx_seq_one_letter_code
_entity_poly.pdbx_strand_id
1 'polypeptide(L)'
;MRTGMEWDEWYHELCIVVAKKSQCLSRKIGAILVNDKAVVAQGYNGPPRGVMTCDLRWLHDKEMRKAAGFDKYEPMETLADAKEFHAKHKKDLEGVCPRYVPEMGFKSGEGLEWCVAGHAERNALINAARFGIATKGLKIYMDCGVPCTPCLVEIINAGIEEIIVTKMTFYDQSSEYLLKQSRIPIRVYKHLCDHDTIYTTPISKETHCTVCKKRLE
;
A
#
# COMPACT_ATOMS: atom_id res chain seq x y z
N MET A 1 -5.06 12.50 -32.94
CA MET A 1 -5.68 12.50 -31.60
C MET A 1 -5.42 11.14 -30.97
N ARG A 2 -4.82 11.10 -29.76
CA ARG A 2 -4.76 9.86 -28.98
C ARG A 2 -6.15 9.61 -28.40
N THR A 3 -6.74 8.46 -28.67
CA THR A 3 -8.10 8.11 -28.28
C THR A 3 -8.18 7.26 -27.02
N GLY A 4 -7.05 6.97 -26.35
CA GLY A 4 -6.98 6.15 -25.15
C GLY A 4 -5.92 6.62 -24.18
N MET A 5 -6.02 6.13 -22.94
CA MET A 5 -5.08 6.35 -21.85
C MET A 5 -3.74 5.69 -22.18
N GLU A 6 -2.62 6.30 -21.78
CA GLU A 6 -1.30 5.68 -21.90
C GLU A 6 -1.17 4.48 -20.94
N TRP A 7 -0.34 3.48 -21.31
CA TRP A 7 -0.21 2.24 -20.55
C TRP A 7 0.25 2.46 -19.11
N ASP A 8 1.23 3.31 -18.88
CA ASP A 8 1.71 3.60 -17.53
C ASP A 8 0.63 4.27 -16.67
N GLU A 9 -0.14 5.18 -17.24
CA GLU A 9 -1.26 5.84 -16.58
C GLU A 9 -2.34 4.83 -16.19
N TRP A 10 -2.71 3.95 -17.12
CA TRP A 10 -3.69 2.90 -16.86
C TRP A 10 -3.24 1.94 -15.77
N TYR A 11 -1.98 1.48 -15.78
CA TYR A 11 -1.46 0.60 -14.75
C TYR A 11 -1.39 1.27 -13.39
N HIS A 12 -1.03 2.54 -13.35
CA HIS A 12 -1.00 3.30 -12.10
C HIS A 12 -2.42 3.45 -11.52
N GLU A 13 -3.42 3.77 -12.34
CA GLU A 13 -4.81 3.81 -11.88
C GLU A 13 -5.30 2.46 -11.38
N LEU A 14 -4.92 1.36 -12.04
CA LEU A 14 -5.22 0.03 -11.54
C LEU A 14 -4.56 -0.23 -10.18
N CYS A 15 -3.31 0.19 -9.95
CA CYS A 15 -2.68 0.10 -8.62
C CYS A 15 -3.50 0.85 -7.57
N ILE A 16 -3.97 2.06 -7.86
CA ILE A 16 -4.83 2.84 -6.96
C ILE A 16 -6.16 2.11 -6.68
N VAL A 17 -6.78 1.52 -7.69
CA VAL A 17 -8.01 0.74 -7.51
C VAL A 17 -7.76 -0.50 -6.66
N VAL A 18 -6.66 -1.21 -6.89
CA VAL A 18 -6.23 -2.37 -6.09
C VAL A 18 -5.97 -1.95 -4.64
N ALA A 19 -5.32 -0.81 -4.41
CA ALA A 19 -5.07 -0.26 -3.08
C ALA A 19 -6.35 -0.02 -2.26
N LYS A 20 -7.47 0.32 -2.91
CA LYS A 20 -8.76 0.51 -2.22
C LYS A 20 -9.26 -0.74 -1.50
N LYS A 21 -8.80 -1.93 -1.88
CA LYS A 21 -9.10 -3.19 -1.17
C LYS A 21 -8.30 -3.36 0.11
N SER A 22 -7.25 -2.58 0.32
CA SER A 22 -6.46 -2.64 1.54
C SER A 22 -7.28 -2.26 2.76
N GLN A 23 -7.14 -3.05 3.80
CA GLN A 23 -7.70 -2.80 5.14
C GLN A 23 -6.64 -2.22 6.10
N CYS A 24 -5.48 -1.83 5.57
CA CYS A 24 -4.44 -1.18 6.36
C CYS A 24 -4.93 0.21 6.83
N LEU A 25 -4.81 0.46 8.12
CA LEU A 25 -5.21 1.72 8.74
C LEU A 25 -4.14 2.81 8.64
N SER A 26 -2.92 2.46 8.17
CA SER A 26 -1.82 3.42 7.98
C SER A 26 -1.78 3.94 6.54
N ARG A 27 -1.49 3.06 5.59
CA ARG A 27 -1.41 3.39 4.16
C ARG A 27 -2.03 2.28 3.34
N LYS A 28 -2.76 2.64 2.30
CA LYS A 28 -3.30 1.69 1.33
C LYS A 28 -2.39 1.70 0.12
N ILE A 29 -1.84 0.55 -0.23
CA ILE A 29 -0.89 0.37 -1.32
C ILE A 29 -1.36 -0.78 -2.19
N GLY A 30 -1.33 -0.57 -3.51
CA GLY A 30 -1.60 -1.58 -4.52
C GLY A 30 -0.38 -1.84 -5.38
N ALA A 31 -0.24 -3.07 -5.84
CA ALA A 31 0.76 -3.49 -6.80
C ALA A 31 0.14 -4.44 -7.83
N ILE A 32 0.62 -4.36 -9.08
CA ILE A 32 0.21 -5.26 -10.16
C ILE A 32 1.44 -5.83 -10.86
N LEU A 33 1.33 -7.05 -11.33
CA LEU A 33 2.31 -7.69 -12.22
C LEU A 33 1.77 -7.67 -13.63
N VAL A 34 2.60 -7.23 -14.57
CA VAL A 34 2.24 -7.04 -15.98
C VAL A 34 3.12 -7.89 -16.86
N ASN A 35 2.50 -8.60 -17.80
CA ASN A 35 3.13 -9.34 -18.87
C ASN A 35 2.50 -8.94 -20.20
N ASP A 36 3.31 -8.51 -21.15
CA ASP A 36 2.87 -8.16 -22.50
C ASP A 36 1.52 -7.39 -22.54
N LYS A 37 1.49 -6.28 -21.81
CA LYS A 37 0.32 -5.40 -21.65
C LYS A 37 -0.86 -5.99 -20.85
N ALA A 38 -0.79 -7.22 -20.37
CA ALA A 38 -1.82 -7.84 -19.55
C ALA A 38 -1.46 -7.78 -18.06
N VAL A 39 -2.41 -7.42 -17.22
CA VAL A 39 -2.26 -7.57 -15.75
C VAL A 39 -2.49 -9.03 -15.42
N VAL A 40 -1.45 -9.72 -14.95
CA VAL A 40 -1.48 -11.17 -14.68
C VAL A 40 -1.64 -11.50 -13.19
N ALA A 41 -1.24 -10.60 -12.30
CA ALA A 41 -1.46 -10.73 -10.87
C ALA A 41 -1.55 -9.35 -10.21
N GLN A 42 -2.14 -9.31 -9.03
CA GLN A 42 -2.26 -8.09 -8.23
C GLN A 42 -2.13 -8.40 -6.74
N GLY A 43 -1.71 -7.40 -5.97
CA GLY A 43 -1.62 -7.46 -4.52
C GLY A 43 -1.89 -6.11 -3.89
N TYR A 44 -2.46 -6.13 -2.70
CA TYR A 44 -2.61 -4.95 -1.85
C TYR A 44 -2.07 -5.28 -0.47
N ASN A 45 -1.64 -4.28 0.27
CA ASN A 45 -1.14 -4.50 1.61
C ASN A 45 -2.28 -4.78 2.60
N GLY A 46 -2.03 -5.70 3.52
CA GLY A 46 -3.02 -6.08 4.52
C GLY A 46 -2.67 -7.37 5.23
N PRO A 47 -3.43 -7.73 6.27
CA PRO A 47 -3.24 -9.00 6.98
C PRO A 47 -3.34 -10.19 6.04
N PRO A 48 -2.62 -11.30 6.34
CA PRO A 48 -2.77 -12.56 5.61
C PRO A 48 -4.20 -13.09 5.67
N ARG A 49 -4.53 -13.97 4.74
CA ARG A 49 -5.86 -14.61 4.68
C ARG A 49 -6.15 -15.37 5.97
N GLY A 50 -7.35 -15.16 6.52
CA GLY A 50 -7.78 -15.78 7.77
C GLY A 50 -7.21 -15.11 9.03
N VAL A 51 -6.36 -14.11 8.90
CA VAL A 51 -5.86 -13.32 10.03
C VAL A 51 -6.72 -12.08 10.20
N MET A 52 -7.01 -11.74 11.47
CA MET A 52 -7.80 -10.57 11.81
C MET A 52 -7.18 -9.28 11.26
N THR A 53 -8.03 -8.39 10.82
CA THR A 53 -7.66 -7.03 10.40
C THR A 53 -7.27 -6.17 11.62
N CYS A 54 -6.54 -5.09 11.40
CA CYS A 54 -6.03 -4.27 12.50
C CYS A 54 -7.13 -3.62 13.35
N ASP A 55 -8.29 -3.31 12.75
CA ASP A 55 -9.47 -2.86 13.47
C ASP A 55 -10.05 -3.94 14.40
N LEU A 56 -10.09 -5.21 13.94
CA LEU A 56 -10.53 -6.32 14.77
C LEU A 56 -9.49 -6.72 15.81
N ARG A 57 -8.21 -6.52 15.56
CA ARG A 57 -7.16 -6.80 16.55
C ARG A 57 -7.31 -5.99 17.82
N TRP A 58 -7.73 -4.75 17.72
CA TRP A 58 -8.04 -3.94 18.90
C TRP A 58 -9.03 -4.62 19.85
N LEU A 59 -9.90 -5.46 19.30
CA LEU A 59 -10.93 -6.14 20.07
C LEU A 59 -10.43 -7.44 20.72
N HIS A 60 -9.51 -8.14 20.07
CA HIS A 60 -9.15 -9.51 20.43
C HIS A 60 -7.70 -9.71 20.90
N ASP A 61 -6.77 -8.79 20.53
CA ASP A 61 -5.37 -8.89 20.91
C ASP A 61 -5.12 -8.23 22.27
N LYS A 62 -5.13 -9.04 23.34
CA LYS A 62 -4.95 -8.57 24.71
C LYS A 62 -3.59 -7.91 24.91
N GLU A 63 -2.52 -8.47 24.35
CA GLU A 63 -1.16 -7.94 24.52
C GLU A 63 -1.02 -6.58 23.83
N MET A 64 -1.59 -6.45 22.63
CA MET A 64 -1.59 -5.18 21.92
C MET A 64 -2.38 -4.11 22.69
N ARG A 65 -3.55 -4.45 23.25
CA ARG A 65 -4.33 -3.52 24.08
C ARG A 65 -3.58 -3.09 25.32
N LYS A 66 -2.94 -4.04 26.00
CA LYS A 66 -2.13 -3.77 27.19
C LYS A 66 -0.97 -2.82 26.84
N ALA A 67 -0.23 -3.12 25.78
CA ALA A 67 0.86 -2.27 25.32
C ALA A 67 0.39 -0.86 24.93
N ALA A 68 -0.84 -0.72 24.46
CA ALA A 68 -1.47 0.55 24.10
C ALA A 68 -2.20 1.24 25.29
N GLY A 69 -2.05 0.75 26.52
CA GLY A 69 -2.69 1.33 27.71
C GLY A 69 -4.20 1.08 27.82
N PHE A 70 -4.75 0.15 27.03
CA PHE A 70 -6.17 -0.24 27.06
C PHE A 70 -6.44 -1.47 27.92
N ASP A 71 -5.54 -1.83 28.82
CA ASP A 71 -5.66 -2.96 29.75
C ASP A 71 -6.74 -2.76 30.84
N LYS A 72 -7.24 -1.53 30.99
CA LYS A 72 -8.31 -1.18 31.94
C LYS A 72 -9.68 -1.77 31.57
N TYR A 73 -9.82 -2.26 30.34
CA TYR A 73 -11.08 -2.79 29.87
C TYR A 73 -11.10 -4.31 30.05
N GLU A 74 -12.15 -4.80 30.71
CA GLU A 74 -12.42 -6.21 30.97
C GLU A 74 -12.17 -7.09 29.74
N PRO A 75 -11.69 -8.31 29.90
CA PRO A 75 -11.48 -9.21 28.78
C PRO A 75 -12.81 -9.44 28.04
N MET A 76 -12.83 -9.14 26.76
CA MET A 76 -13.97 -9.43 25.91
C MET A 76 -13.94 -10.93 25.58
N GLU A 77 -14.87 -11.68 26.12
CA GLU A 77 -14.94 -13.13 25.94
C GLU A 77 -15.77 -13.52 24.72
N THR A 78 -16.66 -12.64 24.30
CA THR A 78 -17.58 -12.91 23.19
C THR A 78 -17.47 -11.88 22.06
N LEU A 79 -17.95 -12.24 20.88
CA LEU A 79 -18.07 -11.31 19.75
C LEU A 79 -19.06 -10.17 20.05
N ALA A 80 -20.03 -10.40 20.95
CA ALA A 80 -20.98 -9.38 21.39
C ALA A 80 -20.25 -8.31 22.22
N ASP A 81 -19.45 -8.72 23.21
CA ASP A 81 -18.63 -7.83 24.03
C ASP A 81 -17.67 -7.00 23.18
N ALA A 82 -17.07 -7.62 22.18
CA ALA A 82 -16.20 -6.96 21.23
C ALA A 82 -16.93 -5.86 20.43
N LYS A 83 -18.16 -6.12 19.98
CA LYS A 83 -18.98 -5.14 19.27
C LYS A 83 -19.40 -3.98 20.17
N GLU A 84 -19.78 -4.27 21.41
CA GLU A 84 -20.15 -3.26 22.40
C GLU A 84 -18.96 -2.36 22.74
N PHE A 85 -17.80 -2.95 23.02
CA PHE A 85 -16.55 -2.22 23.23
C PHE A 85 -16.20 -1.33 22.04
N HIS A 86 -16.26 -1.87 20.81
CA HIS A 86 -16.00 -1.09 19.62
C HIS A 86 -16.99 0.06 19.46
N ALA A 87 -18.27 -0.17 19.69
CA ALA A 87 -19.28 0.88 19.62
C ALA A 87 -19.02 2.01 20.63
N LYS A 88 -18.59 1.65 21.86
CA LYS A 88 -18.26 2.60 22.94
C LYS A 88 -16.99 3.41 22.67
N HIS A 89 -15.96 2.77 22.11
CA HIS A 89 -14.64 3.37 21.88
C HIS A 89 -14.36 3.66 20.39
N LYS A 90 -15.39 3.60 19.56
CA LYS A 90 -15.28 3.79 18.11
C LYS A 90 -14.50 5.06 17.73
N LYS A 91 -14.76 6.18 18.41
CA LYS A 91 -14.10 7.45 18.13
C LYS A 91 -12.60 7.43 18.44
N ASP A 92 -12.18 6.62 19.41
CA ASP A 92 -10.79 6.57 19.87
C ASP A 92 -9.96 5.56 19.06
N LEU A 93 -10.60 4.52 18.52
CA LEU A 93 -9.94 3.38 17.84
C LEU A 93 -10.20 3.33 16.34
N GLU A 94 -11.24 4.00 15.83
CA GLU A 94 -11.59 3.95 14.41
C GLU A 94 -10.52 4.62 13.55
N GLY A 95 -9.93 3.83 12.65
CA GLY A 95 -8.92 4.30 11.71
C GLY A 95 -7.52 4.44 12.29
N VAL A 96 -7.29 4.10 13.56
CA VAL A 96 -5.96 4.18 14.18
C VAL A 96 -5.18 2.88 13.95
N CYS A 97 -4.06 2.97 13.26
CA CYS A 97 -3.14 1.84 13.16
C CYS A 97 -2.53 1.53 14.53
N PRO A 98 -2.47 0.25 14.97
CA PRO A 98 -1.87 -0.13 16.25
C PRO A 98 -0.49 0.47 16.52
N ARG A 99 0.28 0.70 15.47
CA ARG A 99 1.62 1.31 15.55
C ARG A 99 1.62 2.82 15.84
N TYR A 100 0.49 3.49 15.65
CA TYR A 100 0.39 4.95 15.82
C TYR A 100 -0.40 5.36 17.06
N VAL A 101 -0.55 4.44 17.99
CA VAL A 101 -1.13 4.79 19.29
C VAL A 101 -0.14 5.68 20.04
N PRO A 102 -0.60 6.82 20.57
CA PRO A 102 0.28 7.78 21.26
C PRO A 102 1.14 7.16 22.35
N GLU A 103 0.60 6.21 23.11
CA GLU A 103 1.27 5.53 24.20
C GLU A 103 2.45 4.67 23.73
N MET A 104 2.42 4.18 22.50
CA MET A 104 3.53 3.41 21.91
C MET A 104 4.64 4.29 21.33
N GLY A 105 4.34 5.53 20.96
CA GLY A 105 5.32 6.51 20.51
C GLY A 105 6.05 6.18 19.19
N PHE A 106 5.60 5.19 18.44
CA PHE A 106 6.27 4.74 17.21
C PHE A 106 6.18 5.75 16.08
N LYS A 107 7.31 5.97 15.43
CA LYS A 107 7.41 6.77 14.20
C LYS A 107 7.18 5.89 12.96
N SER A 108 7.12 6.53 11.80
CA SER A 108 7.04 5.80 10.52
C SER A 108 8.24 4.85 10.37
N GLY A 109 7.98 3.57 10.12
CA GLY A 109 9.00 2.54 10.01
C GLY A 109 9.31 1.79 11.32
N GLU A 110 8.86 2.30 12.46
CA GLU A 110 9.04 1.66 13.79
C GLU A 110 7.82 0.81 14.18
N GLY A 111 7.97 -0.03 15.19
CA GLY A 111 6.89 -0.89 15.71
C GLY A 111 6.41 -1.94 14.71
N LEU A 112 7.28 -2.40 13.81
CA LEU A 112 6.92 -3.35 12.76
C LEU A 112 6.55 -4.73 13.32
N GLU A 113 7.02 -5.07 14.51
CA GLU A 113 6.66 -6.27 15.26
C GLU A 113 5.15 -6.34 15.55
N TRP A 114 4.48 -5.21 15.64
CA TRP A 114 3.03 -5.13 15.80
C TRP A 114 2.27 -5.18 14.47
N CYS A 115 2.98 -5.08 13.34
CA CYS A 115 2.36 -5.07 12.01
C CYS A 115 2.22 -6.48 11.45
N VAL A 116 1.00 -6.91 11.22
CA VAL A 116 0.70 -8.22 10.59
C VAL A 116 0.44 -8.12 9.08
N ALA A 117 0.62 -6.94 8.49
CA ALA A 117 0.30 -6.72 7.09
C ALA A 117 1.41 -7.26 6.17
N GLY A 118 1.05 -8.14 5.24
CA GLY A 118 1.86 -8.37 4.04
C GLY A 118 1.87 -7.13 3.17
N HIS A 119 3.02 -6.82 2.55
CA HIS A 119 3.14 -5.69 1.63
C HIS A 119 2.50 -6.02 0.27
N ALA A 120 2.10 -5.00 -0.48
CA ALA A 120 1.38 -5.15 -1.75
C ALA A 120 2.19 -5.93 -2.79
N GLU A 121 3.49 -5.64 -2.89
CA GLU A 121 4.44 -6.27 -3.79
C GLU A 121 4.55 -7.77 -3.52
N ARG A 122 4.75 -8.13 -2.26
CA ARG A 122 4.84 -9.54 -1.81
C ARG A 122 3.54 -10.27 -2.09
N ASN A 123 2.40 -9.63 -1.80
CA ASN A 123 1.08 -10.21 -2.06
C ASN A 123 0.82 -10.40 -3.56
N ALA A 124 1.32 -9.51 -4.44
CA ALA A 124 1.24 -9.70 -5.88
C ALA A 124 2.06 -10.91 -6.35
N LEU A 125 3.31 -11.06 -5.86
CA LEU A 125 4.18 -12.21 -6.15
C LEU A 125 3.58 -13.53 -5.63
N ILE A 126 3.06 -13.53 -4.40
CA ILE A 126 2.42 -14.71 -3.81
C ILE A 126 1.14 -15.08 -4.57
N ASN A 127 0.35 -14.12 -5.02
CA ASN A 127 -0.82 -14.39 -5.84
C ASN A 127 -0.42 -15.00 -7.20
N ALA A 128 0.63 -14.50 -7.85
CA ALA A 128 1.17 -15.12 -9.06
C ALA A 128 1.58 -16.58 -8.79
N ALA A 129 2.36 -16.83 -7.74
CA ALA A 129 2.79 -18.19 -7.38
C ALA A 129 1.62 -19.13 -7.10
N ARG A 130 0.56 -18.66 -6.41
CA ARG A 130 -0.64 -19.47 -6.12
C ARG A 130 -1.41 -19.90 -7.35
N PHE A 131 -1.34 -19.11 -8.41
CA PHE A 131 -2.00 -19.42 -9.68
C PHE A 131 -1.06 -20.03 -10.72
N GLY A 132 0.17 -20.38 -10.33
CA GLY A 132 1.16 -20.99 -11.24
C GLY A 132 1.65 -20.04 -12.32
N ILE A 133 1.61 -18.73 -12.07
CA ILE A 133 2.08 -17.72 -13.03
C ILE A 133 3.57 -17.51 -12.83
N ALA A 134 4.36 -17.75 -13.88
CA ALA A 134 5.78 -17.47 -13.89
C ALA A 134 6.04 -15.97 -13.73
N THR A 135 6.90 -15.59 -12.79
CA THR A 135 7.17 -14.17 -12.48
C THR A 135 8.38 -13.61 -13.23
N LYS A 136 9.25 -14.48 -13.74
CA LYS A 136 10.44 -14.06 -14.49
C LYS A 136 10.05 -13.28 -15.75
N GLY A 137 10.62 -12.10 -15.91
CA GLY A 137 10.38 -11.22 -17.05
C GLY A 137 9.13 -10.35 -16.92
N LEU A 138 8.39 -10.43 -15.80
CA LEU A 138 7.26 -9.54 -15.55
C LEU A 138 7.74 -8.16 -15.09
N LYS A 139 6.90 -7.16 -15.31
CA LYS A 139 7.05 -5.82 -14.73
C LYS A 139 6.15 -5.68 -13.51
N ILE A 140 6.63 -4.97 -12.49
CA ILE A 140 5.82 -4.63 -11.32
C ILE A 140 5.55 -3.13 -11.26
N TYR A 141 4.28 -2.77 -11.19
CA TYR A 141 3.80 -1.40 -10.98
C TYR A 141 3.28 -1.25 -9.56
N MET A 142 3.54 -0.10 -8.94
CA MET A 142 3.12 0.18 -7.57
C MET A 142 2.72 1.66 -7.41
N ASP A 143 1.73 1.94 -6.57
CA ASP A 143 1.30 3.30 -6.23
C ASP A 143 2.07 3.91 -5.05
N CYS A 144 3.32 3.50 -4.87
CA CYS A 144 4.19 3.98 -3.79
C CYS A 144 5.62 4.22 -4.28
N GLY A 145 6.52 4.57 -3.33
CA GLY A 145 7.95 4.71 -3.60
C GLY A 145 8.68 3.37 -3.73
N VAL A 146 10.01 3.42 -3.67
CA VAL A 146 10.87 2.24 -3.77
C VAL A 146 10.48 1.19 -2.72
N PRO A 147 10.39 -0.11 -3.09
CA PRO A 147 10.11 -1.18 -2.14
C PRO A 147 11.09 -1.21 -0.97
N CYS A 148 10.63 -1.62 0.21
CA CYS A 148 11.51 -1.90 1.34
C CYS A 148 12.43 -3.10 1.04
N THR A 149 13.52 -3.22 1.80
CA THR A 149 14.52 -4.28 1.61
C THR A 149 13.91 -5.69 1.47
N PRO A 150 13.01 -6.18 2.36
CA PRO A 150 12.44 -7.51 2.20
C PRO A 150 11.65 -7.69 0.89
N CYS A 151 10.84 -6.70 0.51
CA CYS A 151 10.09 -6.75 -0.74
C CYS A 151 11.01 -6.73 -1.96
N LEU A 152 12.06 -5.92 -1.93
CA LEU A 152 13.00 -5.81 -3.03
C LEU A 152 13.79 -7.11 -3.25
N VAL A 153 14.21 -7.77 -2.17
CA VAL A 153 14.85 -9.10 -2.24
C VAL A 153 13.96 -10.10 -2.96
N GLU A 154 12.66 -10.14 -2.60
CA GLU A 154 11.71 -11.05 -3.23
C GLU A 154 11.43 -10.69 -4.71
N ILE A 155 11.32 -9.41 -5.04
CA ILE A 155 11.15 -8.93 -6.42
C ILE A 155 12.34 -9.34 -7.30
N ILE A 156 13.57 -9.15 -6.80
CA ILE A 156 14.79 -9.53 -7.53
C ILE A 156 14.86 -11.06 -7.73
N ASN A 157 14.61 -11.82 -6.66
CA ASN A 157 14.64 -13.28 -6.70
C ASN A 157 13.52 -13.88 -7.56
N ALA A 158 12.39 -13.21 -7.65
CA ALA A 158 11.28 -13.58 -8.54
C ALA A 158 11.59 -13.34 -10.03
N GLY A 159 12.71 -12.70 -10.34
CA GLY A 159 13.13 -12.41 -11.71
C GLY A 159 12.30 -11.33 -12.39
N ILE A 160 11.77 -10.39 -11.63
CA ILE A 160 11.07 -9.22 -12.19
C ILE A 160 12.03 -8.42 -13.06
N GLU A 161 11.58 -8.02 -14.24
CA GLU A 161 12.38 -7.33 -15.24
C GLU A 161 12.49 -5.82 -14.98
N GLU A 162 11.44 -5.20 -14.50
CA GLU A 162 11.37 -3.75 -14.28
C GLU A 162 10.44 -3.40 -13.13
N ILE A 163 10.85 -2.41 -12.33
CA ILE A 163 10.05 -1.86 -11.22
C ILE A 163 9.58 -0.45 -11.59
N ILE A 164 8.28 -0.19 -11.49
CA ILE A 164 7.69 1.12 -11.78
C ILE A 164 7.01 1.66 -10.52
N VAL A 165 7.46 2.84 -10.08
CA VAL A 165 7.04 3.47 -8.82
C VAL A 165 6.54 4.90 -9.05
N THR A 166 5.85 5.48 -8.08
CA THR A 166 5.38 6.87 -8.18
C THR A 166 6.46 7.90 -7.84
N LYS A 167 7.50 7.50 -7.09
CA LYS A 167 8.60 8.37 -6.69
C LYS A 167 9.84 7.58 -6.29
N MET A 168 11.02 8.15 -6.50
CA MET A 168 12.32 7.58 -6.07
C MET A 168 12.64 7.93 -4.62
N THR A 169 11.76 7.53 -3.70
CA THR A 169 12.00 7.68 -2.25
C THR A 169 12.30 6.32 -1.66
N PHE A 170 13.47 6.18 -1.05
CA PHE A 170 13.89 4.95 -0.40
C PHE A 170 13.27 4.84 0.99
N TYR A 171 12.88 3.63 1.35
CA TYR A 171 12.36 3.31 2.66
C TYR A 171 13.49 3.06 3.67
N ASP A 172 14.57 2.46 3.20
CA ASP A 172 15.76 2.13 3.99
C ASP A 172 17.03 2.16 3.12
N GLN A 173 18.20 2.23 3.76
CA GLN A 173 19.49 2.29 3.08
C GLN A 173 19.82 1.02 2.30
N SER A 174 19.40 -0.14 2.80
CA SER A 174 19.68 -1.43 2.16
C SER A 174 18.95 -1.58 0.83
N SER A 175 17.77 -0.96 0.68
CA SER A 175 17.04 -0.92 -0.60
C SER A 175 17.86 -0.20 -1.69
N GLU A 176 18.52 0.88 -1.37
CA GLU A 176 19.38 1.59 -2.32
C GLU A 176 20.59 0.74 -2.73
N TYR A 177 21.23 0.07 -1.77
CA TYR A 177 22.32 -0.85 -2.03
C TYR A 177 21.89 -2.00 -2.95
N LEU A 178 20.77 -2.66 -2.65
CA LEU A 178 20.23 -3.76 -3.45
C LEU A 178 19.96 -3.37 -4.89
N LEU A 179 19.33 -2.21 -5.12
CA LEU A 179 19.08 -1.71 -6.47
C LEU A 179 20.36 -1.48 -7.27
N LYS A 180 21.38 -0.89 -6.63
CA LYS A 180 22.69 -0.67 -7.26
C LYS A 180 23.39 -1.98 -7.63
N GLN A 181 23.29 -3.00 -6.77
CA GLN A 181 23.98 -4.29 -7.00
C GLN A 181 23.23 -5.17 -8.00
N SER A 182 21.91 -5.27 -7.88
CA SER A 182 21.09 -6.12 -8.76
C SER A 182 20.97 -5.58 -10.19
N ARG A 183 21.17 -4.27 -10.36
CA ARG A 183 21.00 -3.57 -11.62
C ARG A 183 19.58 -3.72 -12.21
N ILE A 184 18.59 -4.11 -11.40
CA ILE A 184 17.22 -4.18 -11.88
C ILE A 184 16.75 -2.78 -12.27
N PRO A 185 16.20 -2.58 -13.48
CA PRO A 185 15.67 -1.29 -13.89
C PRO A 185 14.56 -0.84 -12.96
N ILE A 186 14.66 0.39 -12.47
CA ILE A 186 13.60 1.06 -11.73
C ILE A 186 13.39 2.44 -12.32
N ARG A 187 12.14 2.80 -12.50
CA ARG A 187 11.77 4.14 -12.98
C ARG A 187 10.55 4.69 -12.27
N VAL A 188 10.45 5.99 -12.28
CA VAL A 188 9.23 6.68 -11.88
C VAL A 188 8.23 6.61 -13.03
N TYR A 189 6.99 6.28 -12.69
CA TYR A 189 5.86 6.43 -13.58
C TYR A 189 5.82 7.88 -14.11
N LYS A 190 5.78 8.01 -15.43
CA LYS A 190 5.61 9.32 -16.05
C LYS A 190 4.12 9.64 -16.11
N HIS A 191 3.69 10.54 -15.26
CA HIS A 191 2.43 11.22 -15.49
C HIS A 191 2.62 12.02 -16.79
N LEU A 192 1.80 11.78 -17.80
CA LEU A 192 1.82 12.56 -19.04
C LEU A 192 1.35 14.00 -18.82
N CYS A 193 1.05 14.33 -17.60
CA CYS A 193 0.58 15.65 -17.24
C CYS A 193 1.73 16.45 -16.65
N ASP A 194 2.29 17.30 -17.45
CA ASP A 194 3.23 18.37 -17.06
C ASP A 194 2.55 19.57 -16.40
N HIS A 195 1.20 19.54 -16.34
CA HIS A 195 0.34 20.63 -15.88
C HIS A 195 0.39 21.91 -16.75
N ASP A 196 0.95 21.85 -17.94
CA ASP A 196 1.02 23.00 -18.86
C ASP A 196 -0.37 23.42 -19.35
N THR A 197 -1.31 22.51 -19.36
CA THR A 197 -2.70 22.78 -19.76
C THR A 197 -3.59 22.91 -18.51
N ILE A 198 -3.92 24.13 -18.14
CA ILE A 198 -4.74 24.42 -16.96
C ILE A 198 -6.08 25.04 -17.33
N TYR A 199 -7.06 24.89 -16.47
CA TYR A 199 -8.29 25.68 -16.50
C TYR A 199 -8.66 26.12 -15.08
N THR A 200 -9.29 27.27 -14.97
CA THR A 200 -9.78 27.78 -13.70
C THR A 200 -11.30 27.70 -13.67
N THR A 201 -11.83 27.12 -12.61
CA THR A 201 -13.30 27.02 -12.45
C THR A 201 -13.90 28.40 -12.22
N PRO A 202 -14.95 28.80 -12.92
CA PRO A 202 -15.52 30.15 -12.81
C PRO A 202 -16.05 30.50 -11.41
N ILE A 203 -16.56 29.50 -10.71
CA ILE A 203 -17.24 29.66 -9.42
C ILE A 203 -16.25 29.59 -8.26
N SER A 204 -15.49 28.49 -8.14
CA SER A 204 -14.55 28.27 -7.01
C SER A 204 -13.22 29.00 -7.18
N LYS A 205 -12.90 29.51 -8.37
CA LYS A 205 -11.58 30.06 -8.71
C LYS A 205 -10.41 29.07 -8.57
N GLU A 206 -10.73 27.80 -8.47
CA GLU A 206 -9.72 26.75 -8.36
C GLU A 206 -9.11 26.43 -9.73
N THR A 207 -7.80 26.33 -9.79
CA THR A 207 -7.07 25.95 -10.99
C THR A 207 -6.87 24.45 -11.04
N HIS A 208 -7.18 23.85 -12.17
CA HIS A 208 -7.07 22.41 -12.39
C HIS A 208 -6.34 22.13 -13.69
N CYS A 209 -5.63 21.02 -13.71
CA CYS A 209 -5.09 20.48 -14.94
C CYS A 209 -6.22 19.95 -15.84
N THR A 210 -6.22 20.31 -17.13
CA THR A 210 -7.23 19.84 -18.09
C THR A 210 -7.12 18.36 -18.39
N VAL A 211 -5.94 17.78 -18.22
CA VAL A 211 -5.64 16.38 -18.53
C VAL A 211 -5.98 15.47 -17.34
N CYS A 212 -5.35 15.67 -16.18
CA CYS A 212 -5.53 14.78 -15.02
C CYS A 212 -6.60 15.26 -14.02
N LYS A 213 -7.20 16.43 -14.24
CA LYS A 213 -8.21 17.07 -13.36
C LYS A 213 -7.71 17.38 -11.95
N LYS A 214 -6.42 17.22 -11.68
CA LYS A 214 -5.84 17.53 -10.38
C LYS A 214 -5.91 19.03 -10.12
N ARG A 215 -6.33 19.41 -8.90
CA ARG A 215 -6.23 20.77 -8.41
C ARG A 215 -4.77 21.17 -8.30
N LEU A 216 -4.44 22.33 -8.82
CA LEU A 216 -3.12 22.95 -8.72
C LEU A 216 -3.19 24.05 -7.65
N GLU A 217 -2.22 24.08 -6.76
CA GLU A 217 -2.14 25.08 -5.70
C GLU A 217 -1.74 26.45 -6.26
#